data_06b9cbd7cb3e7c1792ceb267ec50e3a4
#
_entry.id   06b9cbd7cb3e7c1792ceb267ec50e3a4
#
_cell.length_a   1.000
_cell.length_b   1.000
_cell.length_c   1.000
_cell.angle_alpha   90.00
_cell.angle_beta   90.00
_cell.angle_gamma   90.00
#
_symmetry.space_group_name_H-M   'P 1'
#
loop_
_entity.id
_entity.type
_entity.pdbx_description
1 polymer ?
#
loop_
_entity_poly.entity_id
_entity_poly.type
_entity_poly.pdbx_seq_one_letter_code
_entity_poly.pdbx_strand_id
1 'polypeptide(L)'
;MDNPQTANALSHAIPSGLSRLNELARNLWWSWTPEARRLFEHIDPTLWVLTHHNPVELLASVRPERLKHLAEDPSYMRLYSATLRVFDEYVRNERSWFNTQHSDLKNPTIAYFSAEFGLHRSIPIYSGGL
;
A
#
# COMPACT_ATOMS: atom_id res chain seq x y z
N MET A 1 -1.57 -8.94 -18.54
CA MET A 1 -2.76 -9.80 -18.34
C MET A 1 -2.70 -10.32 -16.92
N ASP A 2 -3.39 -9.64 -16.02
CA ASP A 2 -3.44 -10.05 -14.61
C ASP A 2 -4.31 -11.30 -14.52
N ASN A 3 -3.69 -12.38 -14.04
CA ASN A 3 -4.41 -13.62 -13.81
C ASN A 3 -5.30 -13.43 -12.56
N PRO A 4 -6.64 -13.45 -12.67
CA PRO A 4 -7.55 -13.24 -11.54
C PRO A 4 -7.40 -14.29 -10.44
N GLN A 5 -6.76 -15.42 -10.71
CA GLN A 5 -6.47 -16.47 -9.73
C GLN A 5 -5.37 -16.07 -8.74
N THR A 6 -4.39 -15.24 -9.13
CA THR A 6 -3.31 -14.80 -8.23
C THR A 6 -3.81 -13.79 -7.19
N ALA A 7 -4.73 -12.90 -7.59
CA ALA A 7 -5.33 -11.94 -6.66
C ALA A 7 -6.20 -12.62 -5.59
N ASN A 8 -6.87 -13.70 -5.96
CA ASN A 8 -7.75 -14.45 -5.04
C ASN A 8 -6.96 -15.35 -4.07
N ALA A 9 -5.82 -15.90 -4.48
CA ALA A 9 -4.95 -16.70 -3.62
C ALA A 9 -4.30 -15.87 -2.50
N LEU A 10 -3.95 -14.61 -2.77
CA LEU A 10 -3.38 -13.69 -1.78
C LEU A 10 -4.38 -13.30 -0.70
N SER A 11 -5.66 -13.18 -1.05
CA SER A 11 -6.74 -12.83 -0.10
C SER A 11 -6.97 -13.89 0.97
N HIS A 12 -6.66 -15.16 0.69
CA HIS A 12 -6.88 -16.27 1.63
C HIS A 12 -5.75 -16.46 2.66
N ALA A 13 -4.59 -15.86 2.42
CA ALA A 13 -3.42 -15.99 3.30
C ALA A 13 -3.32 -14.90 4.39
N ILE A 14 -4.04 -13.79 4.23
CA ILE A 14 -3.98 -12.67 5.18
C ILE A 14 -5.06 -12.84 6.24
N PRO A 15 -4.71 -12.85 7.54
CA PRO A 15 -5.69 -12.90 8.64
C PRO A 15 -6.71 -11.77 8.54
N SER A 16 -7.94 -12.02 8.97
CA SER A 16 -9.03 -11.03 8.93
C SER A 16 -8.69 -9.73 9.66
N GLY A 17 -7.93 -9.80 10.76
CA GLY A 17 -7.45 -8.64 11.51
C GLY A 17 -6.47 -7.75 10.73
N LEU A 18 -5.84 -8.27 9.66
CA LEU A 18 -4.87 -7.56 8.81
C LEU A 18 -5.36 -7.40 7.36
N SER A 19 -6.65 -7.62 7.10
CA SER A 19 -7.24 -7.69 5.75
C SER A 19 -6.97 -6.46 4.87
N ARG A 20 -6.80 -5.28 5.47
CA ARG A 20 -6.55 -4.03 4.75
C ARG A 20 -5.08 -3.81 4.35
N LEU A 21 -4.16 -4.73 4.69
CA LEU A 21 -2.76 -4.63 4.23
C LEU A 21 -2.66 -4.60 2.71
N ASN A 22 -3.52 -5.35 1.99
CA ASN A 22 -3.55 -5.33 0.52
C ASN A 22 -4.00 -3.98 -0.04
N GLU A 23 -5.00 -3.35 0.58
CA GLU A 23 -5.47 -2.02 0.21
C GLU A 23 -4.35 -1.00 0.36
N LEU A 24 -3.69 -1.02 1.52
CA LEU A 24 -2.59 -0.14 1.83
C LEU A 24 -1.39 -0.36 0.89
N ALA A 25 -1.05 -1.62 0.60
CA ALA A 25 0.07 -1.97 -0.28
C ALA A 25 -0.12 -1.49 -1.72
N ARG A 26 -1.37 -1.42 -2.19
CA ARG A 26 -1.72 -0.98 -3.55
C ARG A 26 -1.90 0.53 -3.68
N ASN A 27 -1.89 1.27 -2.59
CA ASN A 27 -1.96 2.73 -2.62
C ASN A 27 -0.58 3.32 -2.35
N LEU A 28 -0.01 4.04 -3.30
CA LEU A 28 1.34 4.61 -3.18
C LEU A 28 1.53 5.58 -2.02
N TRP A 29 0.47 5.99 -1.33
CA TRP A 29 0.54 6.79 -0.11
C TRP A 29 1.55 6.24 0.91
N TRP A 30 1.67 4.92 1.02
CA TRP A 30 2.66 4.29 1.91
C TRP A 30 4.09 4.72 1.62
N SER A 31 4.42 5.04 0.35
CA SER A 31 5.81 5.29 -0.06
C SER A 31 6.39 6.59 0.51
N TRP A 32 5.57 7.57 0.83
CA TRP A 32 5.99 8.83 1.48
C TRP A 32 5.55 8.94 2.95
N THR A 33 4.89 7.91 3.49
CA THR A 33 4.46 7.88 4.88
C THR A 33 5.35 6.96 5.71
N PRO A 34 6.20 7.49 6.62
CA PRO A 34 7.17 6.70 7.38
C PRO A 34 6.54 5.56 8.18
N GLU A 35 5.38 5.81 8.79
CA GLU A 35 4.65 4.82 9.60
C GLU A 35 4.18 3.64 8.74
N ALA A 36 3.69 3.90 7.55
CA ALA A 36 3.26 2.87 6.61
C ALA A 36 4.45 2.04 6.10
N ARG A 37 5.60 2.68 5.84
CA ARG A 37 6.83 1.96 5.48
C ARG A 37 7.31 1.05 6.61
N ARG A 38 7.32 1.55 7.85
CA ARG A 38 7.67 0.74 9.03
C ARG A 38 6.73 -0.44 9.21
N LEU A 39 5.44 -0.26 8.92
CA LEU A 39 4.45 -1.33 9.01
C LEU A 39 4.83 -2.51 8.11
N PHE A 40 5.21 -2.25 6.85
CA PHE A 40 5.63 -3.29 5.91
C PHE A 40 7.00 -3.88 6.27
N GLU A 41 7.97 -3.05 6.61
CA GLU A 41 9.29 -3.49 7.04
C GLU A 41 9.23 -4.43 8.25
N HIS A 42 8.31 -4.18 9.19
CA HIS A 42 8.12 -5.00 10.39
C HIS A 42 7.55 -6.40 10.10
N ILE A 43 6.88 -6.57 8.96
CA ILE A 43 6.39 -7.89 8.54
C ILE A 43 7.56 -8.86 8.40
N ASP A 44 8.55 -8.50 7.59
CA ASP A 44 9.79 -9.23 7.40
C ASP A 44 10.86 -8.29 6.83
N PRO A 45 11.82 -7.81 7.66
CA PRO A 45 12.84 -6.86 7.21
C PRO A 45 13.74 -7.39 6.10
N THR A 46 14.04 -8.69 6.12
CA THR A 46 14.87 -9.32 5.09
C THR A 46 14.12 -9.40 3.76
N LEU A 47 12.90 -9.87 3.79
CA LEU A 47 12.04 -9.97 2.62
C LEU A 47 11.70 -8.58 2.06
N TRP A 48 11.55 -7.58 2.93
CA TRP A 48 11.35 -6.18 2.54
C TRP A 48 12.46 -5.65 1.65
N VAL A 49 13.70 -5.96 1.98
CA VAL A 49 14.87 -5.61 1.15
C VAL A 49 14.90 -6.43 -0.14
N LEU A 50 14.68 -7.75 -0.04
CA LEU A 50 14.71 -8.66 -1.19
C LEU A 50 13.63 -8.33 -2.25
N THR A 51 12.49 -7.83 -1.84
CA THR A 51 11.41 -7.38 -2.73
C THR A 51 11.58 -5.92 -3.19
N HIS A 52 12.77 -5.36 -3.05
CA HIS A 52 13.05 -3.96 -3.42
C HIS A 52 12.07 -2.95 -2.80
N HIS A 53 11.61 -3.23 -1.57
CA HIS A 53 10.62 -2.45 -0.83
C HIS A 53 9.25 -2.38 -1.56
N ASN A 54 8.88 -3.46 -2.24
CA ASN A 54 7.57 -3.61 -2.87
C ASN A 54 6.61 -4.33 -1.90
N PRO A 55 5.64 -3.63 -1.30
CA PRO A 55 4.75 -4.25 -0.32
C PRO A 55 3.81 -5.30 -0.92
N VAL A 56 3.48 -5.21 -2.21
CA VAL A 56 2.64 -6.21 -2.89
C VAL A 56 3.40 -7.52 -3.02
N GLU A 57 4.66 -7.47 -3.44
CA GLU A 57 5.52 -8.66 -3.53
C GLU A 57 5.87 -9.22 -2.16
N LEU A 58 6.11 -8.35 -1.16
CA LEU A 58 6.29 -8.75 0.23
C LEU A 58 5.10 -9.59 0.71
N LEU A 59 3.87 -9.08 0.56
CA LEU A 59 2.66 -9.77 0.99
C LEU A 59 2.40 -11.08 0.21
N ALA A 60 2.82 -11.13 -1.05
CA ALA A 60 2.75 -12.34 -1.86
C ALA A 60 3.74 -13.43 -1.43
N SER A 61 4.88 -13.02 -0.85
CA SER A 61 6.01 -13.91 -0.55
C SER A 61 6.14 -14.26 0.92
N VAL A 62 5.53 -13.49 1.81
CA VAL A 62 5.59 -13.72 3.25
C VAL A 62 4.83 -14.99 3.65
N ARG A 63 5.38 -15.74 4.61
CA ARG A 63 4.72 -16.94 5.12
C ARG A 63 3.44 -16.59 5.89
N PRO A 64 2.33 -17.33 5.67
CA PRO A 64 1.06 -17.08 6.36
C PRO A 64 1.15 -17.11 7.88
N GLU A 65 2.02 -17.96 8.43
CA GLU A 65 2.23 -18.09 9.89
C GLU A 65 2.80 -16.78 10.47
N ARG A 66 3.65 -16.09 9.70
CA ARG A 66 4.21 -14.80 10.13
C ARG A 66 3.10 -13.74 10.28
N LEU A 67 2.18 -13.68 9.32
CA LEU A 67 1.04 -12.76 9.38
C LEU A 67 0.08 -13.10 10.52
N LYS A 68 -0.15 -14.38 10.80
CA LYS A 68 -0.95 -14.82 11.96
C LYS A 68 -0.33 -14.35 13.26
N HIS A 69 0.99 -14.56 13.42
CA HIS A 69 1.72 -14.11 14.61
C HIS A 69 1.64 -12.58 14.79
N LEU A 70 1.76 -11.82 13.71
CA LEU A 70 1.63 -10.35 13.76
C LEU A 70 0.20 -9.90 14.11
N ALA A 71 -0.83 -10.62 13.66
CA ALA A 71 -2.21 -10.34 14.03
C ALA A 71 -2.48 -10.54 15.54
N GLU A 72 -1.65 -11.32 16.22
CA GLU A 72 -1.70 -11.57 17.67
C GLU A 72 -0.75 -10.64 18.46
N ASP A 73 0.16 -9.91 17.79
CA ASP A 73 1.09 -8.98 18.43
C ASP A 73 0.41 -7.63 18.69
N PRO A 74 0.20 -7.27 19.98
CA PRO A 74 -0.45 -5.99 20.32
C PRO A 74 0.31 -4.77 19.84
N SER A 75 1.65 -4.84 19.72
CA SER A 75 2.47 -3.72 19.29
C SER A 75 2.33 -3.49 17.79
N TYR A 76 2.36 -4.57 17.01
CA TYR A 76 2.10 -4.50 15.58
C TYR A 76 0.68 -4.04 15.27
N MET A 77 -0.32 -4.54 15.98
CA MET A 77 -1.72 -4.16 15.81
C MET A 77 -1.98 -2.69 16.15
N ARG A 78 -1.28 -2.12 17.14
CA ARG A 78 -1.34 -0.67 17.41
C ARG A 78 -0.76 0.14 16.25
N LEU A 79 0.39 -0.24 15.72
CA LEU A 79 0.99 0.42 14.56
C LEU A 79 0.07 0.33 13.34
N TYR A 80 -0.47 -0.86 13.07
CA TYR A 80 -1.41 -1.11 11.98
C TYR A 80 -2.65 -0.22 12.09
N SER A 81 -3.31 -0.22 13.23
CA SER A 81 -4.53 0.57 13.46
C SER A 81 -4.26 2.08 13.36
N ALA A 82 -3.14 2.55 13.90
CA ALA A 82 -2.75 3.95 13.80
C ALA A 82 -2.47 4.36 12.35
N THR A 83 -1.78 3.51 11.60
CA THR A 83 -1.48 3.74 10.18
C THR A 83 -2.76 3.79 9.35
N LEU A 84 -3.69 2.86 9.58
CA LEU A 84 -4.97 2.86 8.86
C LEU A 84 -5.80 4.11 9.16
N ARG A 85 -5.81 4.58 10.39
CA ARG A 85 -6.53 5.83 10.75
C ARG A 85 -6.01 7.02 9.94
N VAL A 86 -4.69 7.19 9.85
CA VAL A 86 -4.08 8.27 9.06
C VAL A 86 -4.34 8.09 7.57
N PHE A 87 -4.31 6.86 7.09
CA PHE A 87 -4.65 6.53 5.70
C PHE A 87 -6.11 6.88 5.37
N ASP A 88 -7.05 6.51 6.24
CA ASP A 88 -8.46 6.83 6.07
C ASP A 88 -8.71 8.34 6.09
N GLU A 89 -8.04 9.08 6.97
CA GLU A 89 -8.09 10.54 7.00
C GLU A 89 -7.57 11.14 5.69
N TYR A 90 -6.47 10.60 5.14
CA TYR A 90 -5.92 11.02 3.86
C TYR A 90 -6.88 10.77 2.69
N VAL A 91 -7.41 9.55 2.60
CA VAL A 91 -8.33 9.17 1.49
C VAL A 91 -9.64 9.94 1.54
N ARG A 92 -10.15 10.24 2.75
CA ARG A 92 -11.40 10.99 2.95
C ARG A 92 -11.22 12.51 2.99
N ASN A 93 -10.03 13.01 2.70
CA ASN A 93 -9.74 14.44 2.82
C ASN A 93 -10.55 15.27 1.83
N GLU A 94 -11.71 15.74 2.28
CA GLU A 94 -12.58 16.66 1.52
C GLU A 94 -12.02 18.08 1.44
N ARG A 95 -11.02 18.42 2.26
CA ARG A 95 -10.38 19.74 2.32
C ARG A 95 -9.11 19.83 1.48
N SER A 96 -8.98 18.99 0.45
CA SER A 96 -7.87 19.13 -0.49
C SER A 96 -7.96 20.49 -1.20
N TRP A 97 -6.80 20.99 -1.65
CA TRP A 97 -6.79 22.23 -2.46
C TRP A 97 -7.78 22.15 -3.62
N PHE A 98 -7.82 21.02 -4.32
CA PHE A 98 -8.72 20.82 -5.45
C PHE A 98 -10.19 20.93 -5.03
N ASN A 99 -10.60 20.20 -3.98
CA ASN A 99 -11.99 20.22 -3.51
C ASN A 99 -12.40 21.61 -2.99
N THR A 100 -11.45 22.37 -2.45
CA THR A 100 -11.70 23.72 -1.94
C THR A 100 -11.84 24.73 -3.07
N GLN A 101 -11.00 24.63 -4.11
CA GLN A 101 -10.98 25.58 -5.22
C GLN A 101 -12.03 25.25 -6.29
N HIS A 102 -12.42 23.99 -6.39
CA HIS A 102 -13.33 23.47 -7.42
C HIS A 102 -14.54 22.74 -6.81
N SER A 103 -15.14 23.34 -5.80
CA SER A 103 -16.29 22.78 -5.06
C SER A 103 -17.55 22.60 -5.93
N ASP A 104 -17.60 23.23 -7.08
CA ASP A 104 -18.62 23.10 -8.11
C ASP A 104 -18.51 21.79 -8.91
N LEU A 105 -17.32 21.18 -8.95
CA LEU A 105 -17.06 19.94 -9.65
C LEU A 105 -17.30 18.74 -8.73
N LYS A 106 -18.47 18.11 -8.86
CA LYS A 106 -18.80 16.90 -8.10
C LYS A 106 -18.10 15.68 -8.71
N ASN A 107 -17.09 15.15 -8.03
CA ASN A 107 -16.36 13.91 -8.39
C ASN A 107 -15.88 13.90 -9.86
N PRO A 108 -15.10 14.87 -10.31
CA PRO A 108 -14.60 14.87 -11.67
C PRO A 108 -13.62 13.71 -11.86
N THR A 109 -13.72 13.03 -12.99
CA THR A 109 -12.70 12.05 -13.39
C THR A 109 -11.52 12.82 -13.98
N ILE A 110 -10.36 12.75 -13.29
CA ILE A 110 -9.12 13.34 -13.78
C ILE A 110 -8.17 12.19 -14.18
N ALA A 111 -7.72 12.21 -15.43
CA ALA A 111 -6.77 11.23 -15.94
C ALA A 111 -5.47 11.94 -16.31
N TYR A 112 -4.35 11.39 -15.83
CA TYR A 112 -3.01 11.81 -16.20
C TYR A 112 -2.33 10.70 -16.99
N PHE A 113 -1.91 11.01 -18.20
CA PHE A 113 -1.24 10.08 -19.08
C PHE A 113 0.24 10.42 -19.18
N SER A 114 1.09 9.46 -18.83
CA SER A 114 2.53 9.55 -19.01
C SER A 114 3.08 8.19 -19.39
N ALA A 115 4.08 8.17 -20.27
CA ALA A 115 4.84 6.96 -20.57
C ALA A 115 5.79 6.57 -19.40
N GLU A 116 6.09 7.53 -18.51
CA GLU A 116 7.09 7.36 -17.46
C GLU A 116 6.58 7.94 -16.13
N PHE A 117 6.43 7.06 -15.13
CA PHE A 117 6.07 7.45 -13.77
C PHE A 117 7.22 7.12 -12.82
N GLY A 118 8.07 8.10 -12.51
CA GLY A 118 9.14 8.00 -11.52
C GLY A 118 8.64 8.17 -10.09
N LEU A 119 7.68 7.35 -9.64
CA LEU A 119 7.04 7.51 -8.35
C LEU A 119 7.77 6.79 -7.22
N HIS A 120 8.25 5.58 -7.46
CA HIS A 120 8.96 4.77 -6.49
C HIS A 120 9.82 3.72 -7.17
N ARG A 121 10.96 3.34 -6.56
CA ARG A 121 11.90 2.35 -7.11
C ARG A 121 11.33 0.93 -7.27
N SER A 122 10.21 0.60 -6.63
CA SER A 122 9.49 -0.65 -6.85
C SER A 122 8.67 -0.66 -8.15
N ILE A 123 8.53 0.49 -8.80
CA ILE A 123 7.85 0.62 -10.09
C ILE A 123 8.93 0.82 -11.15
N PRO A 124 9.07 -0.11 -12.11
CA PRO A 124 10.05 0.05 -13.18
C PRO A 124 9.79 1.33 -13.96
N ILE A 125 10.82 2.16 -14.10
CA ILE A 125 10.80 3.31 -14.99
C ILE A 125 11.37 2.85 -16.32
N TYR A 126 10.59 2.92 -17.35
CA TYR A 126 11.04 2.64 -18.69
C TYR A 126 11.45 3.96 -19.36
N SER A 127 12.68 4.39 -19.08
CA SER A 127 13.26 5.57 -19.67
C SER A 127 14.49 5.18 -20.50
N GLY A 128 14.43 5.37 -21.79
CA GLY A 128 15.57 5.17 -22.68
C GLY A 128 16.64 6.27 -22.60
N GLY A 129 16.64 7.11 -21.56
CA GLY A 129 17.46 8.32 -21.50
C GLY A 129 18.00 8.73 -20.14
N LEU A 130 18.07 7.80 -19.17
CA LEU A 130 18.79 8.04 -17.91
C LEU A 130 20.01 7.13 -17.82
#